data_161ab64b82fb02dbac569d4e8dc96ac3
#
_entry.id   161ab64b82fb02dbac569d4e8dc96ac3
#
_cell.length_a   1.000
_cell.length_b   1.000
_cell.length_c   1.000
_cell.angle_alpha   90.00
_cell.angle_beta   90.00
_cell.angle_gamma   90.00
#
_symmetry.space_group_name_H-M   'P 1'
#
loop_
_entity.id
_entity.type
_entity.pdbx_description
1 polymer ?
#
loop_
_entity_poly.entity_id
_entity_poly.type
_entity_poly.pdbx_seq_one_letter_code
_entity_poly.pdbx_strand_id
1 'polypeptide(L)'
;GNANGFKLLVDKNAMGMPLRTTTATLGAFLKYPKPSLPKKPSSHVTDKKFNFFTQQKDQFEELVQHLGLLPRNKEENRYYRHPLTYLVEAADDICYTIIDLEDATNLGWIDEDKSLELLQPFIRNQFSQKVYKDLSRKNERLSYLRALSIGGLINEAKQQFIHHEKQIMNGEMSQPLLASSALSPALDKIIDHSVKYIYQSKEVTQKEIAGYQILNELLDFFTHAIERINNSRATNFDELIARTFLKDVGYKDKKTSDWLINCCSFV
;
A
#
# COMPACT_ATOMS: atom_id res chain seq x y z
N GLY A 1 -1.02 5.38 4.37
CA GLY A 1 -0.92 5.33 2.91
C GLY A 1 -2.26 5.22 2.18
N ASN A 2 -3.08 4.17 2.43
CA ASN A 2 -4.28 3.89 1.60
C ASN A 2 -5.30 5.05 1.59
N ALA A 3 -5.65 5.61 2.74
CA ALA A 3 -6.63 6.69 2.81
C ALA A 3 -6.09 8.00 2.22
N ASN A 4 -4.82 8.30 2.43
CA ASN A 4 -4.20 9.47 1.82
C ASN A 4 -4.08 9.30 0.30
N GLY A 5 -3.75 8.11 -0.18
CA GLY A 5 -3.76 7.80 -1.61
C GLY A 5 -5.15 8.01 -2.24
N PHE A 6 -6.21 7.52 -1.60
CA PHE A 6 -7.57 7.77 -2.07
C PHE A 6 -7.90 9.27 -2.09
N LYS A 7 -7.58 10.00 -1.01
CA LYS A 7 -7.74 11.47 -0.96
C LYS A 7 -7.07 12.15 -2.15
N LEU A 8 -5.81 11.83 -2.44
CA LEU A 8 -5.07 12.39 -3.56
C LEU A 8 -5.70 12.08 -4.94
N LEU A 9 -6.27 10.89 -5.09
CA LEU A 9 -6.89 10.46 -6.34
C LEU A 9 -8.26 11.09 -6.60
N VAL A 10 -9.02 11.43 -5.55
CA VAL A 10 -10.38 12.01 -5.67
C VAL A 10 -10.40 13.53 -5.49
N ASP A 11 -9.36 14.12 -4.92
CA ASP A 11 -9.27 15.56 -4.72
C ASP A 11 -8.94 16.26 -6.04
N LYS A 12 -9.93 16.96 -6.58
CA LYS A 12 -9.80 17.72 -7.84
C LYS A 12 -8.76 18.85 -7.76
N ASN A 13 -8.40 19.26 -6.57
CA ASN A 13 -7.44 20.35 -6.32
C ASN A 13 -6.06 19.84 -5.89
N ALA A 14 -5.91 18.55 -5.67
CA ALA A 14 -4.62 18.00 -5.30
C ALA A 14 -3.65 18.09 -6.49
N MET A 15 -2.46 18.64 -6.26
CA MET A 15 -1.34 18.68 -7.22
C MET A 15 -1.57 19.46 -8.52
N GLY A 16 -2.54 20.37 -8.59
CA GLY A 16 -2.73 21.24 -9.77
C GLY A 16 -3.24 20.55 -11.05
N MET A 17 -3.14 19.24 -11.18
CA MET A 17 -3.74 18.42 -12.22
C MET A 17 -4.15 17.06 -11.62
N PRO A 18 -5.46 16.82 -11.39
CA PRO A 18 -5.92 15.53 -10.88
C PRO A 18 -5.61 14.43 -11.89
N LEU A 19 -5.07 13.32 -11.42
CA LEU A 19 -4.98 12.09 -12.20
C LEU A 19 -6.41 11.71 -12.64
N ARG A 20 -6.67 11.71 -13.94
CA ARG A 20 -7.96 11.27 -14.50
C ARG A 20 -8.03 9.74 -14.44
N THR A 21 -8.39 9.21 -13.29
CA THR A 21 -8.62 7.79 -13.12
C THR A 21 -10.05 7.42 -13.47
N THR A 22 -10.25 6.22 -14.02
CA THR A 22 -11.60 5.66 -14.18
C THR A 22 -12.14 5.21 -12.81
N THR A 23 -13.46 5.10 -12.68
CA THR A 23 -14.10 4.52 -11.49
C THR A 23 -13.59 3.11 -11.19
N ALA A 24 -13.37 2.29 -12.20
CA ALA A 24 -12.81 0.95 -12.04
C ALA A 24 -11.39 0.97 -11.46
N THR A 25 -10.54 1.91 -11.88
CA THR A 25 -9.19 2.11 -11.32
C THR A 25 -9.27 2.53 -9.85
N LEU A 26 -10.16 3.46 -9.51
CA LEU A 26 -10.40 3.84 -8.12
C LEU A 26 -10.92 2.67 -7.29
N GLY A 27 -11.83 1.87 -7.83
CA GLY A 27 -12.33 0.66 -7.19
C GLY A 27 -11.22 -0.36 -6.91
N ALA A 28 -10.35 -0.59 -7.89
CA ALA A 28 -9.21 -1.49 -7.77
C ALA A 28 -8.22 -1.04 -6.68
N PHE A 29 -8.09 0.26 -6.44
CA PHE A 29 -7.25 0.83 -5.38
C PHE A 29 -7.81 0.59 -3.97
N LEU A 30 -9.13 0.35 -3.81
CA LEU A 30 -9.79 0.20 -2.52
C LEU A 30 -9.51 -1.15 -1.86
N LYS A 31 -8.31 -1.35 -1.29
CA LYS A 31 -7.94 -2.57 -0.55
C LYS A 31 -8.77 -2.76 0.72
N TYR A 32 -9.17 -1.67 1.38
CA TYR A 32 -9.92 -1.66 2.63
C TYR A 32 -11.14 -0.72 2.52
N PRO A 33 -12.22 -1.09 1.81
CA PRO A 33 -13.34 -0.22 1.50
C PRO A 33 -14.20 0.09 2.75
N LYS A 34 -13.63 0.86 3.66
CA LYS A 34 -14.26 1.35 4.90
C LYS A 34 -13.65 2.68 5.34
N PRO A 35 -14.39 3.45 6.17
CA PRO A 35 -13.91 4.72 6.73
C PRO A 35 -12.84 4.52 7.81
N SER A 36 -12.11 5.60 8.09
CA SER A 36 -11.18 5.67 9.23
C SER A 36 -11.87 5.57 10.59
N LEU A 37 -13.11 6.06 10.69
CA LEU A 37 -13.92 6.05 11.89
C LEU A 37 -15.33 5.51 11.61
N PRO A 38 -15.98 4.82 12.54
CA PRO A 38 -15.43 4.39 13.83
C PRO A 38 -14.39 3.29 13.69
N LYS A 39 -13.38 3.32 14.57
CA LYS A 39 -12.35 2.29 14.61
C LYS A 39 -12.92 1.02 15.27
N LYS A 40 -13.56 0.19 14.45
CA LYS A 40 -14.08 -1.12 14.87
C LYS A 40 -13.33 -2.19 14.07
N PRO A 41 -12.19 -2.69 14.56
CA PRO A 41 -11.47 -3.76 13.90
C PRO A 41 -12.33 -5.04 13.92
N SER A 42 -12.24 -5.83 12.86
CA SER A 42 -12.78 -7.18 12.81
C SER A 42 -11.72 -8.11 12.22
N SER A 43 -11.96 -9.41 12.29
CA SER A 43 -11.07 -10.41 11.67
C SER A 43 -11.11 -10.41 10.13
N HIS A 44 -12.07 -9.70 9.54
CA HIS A 44 -12.20 -9.67 8.09
C HIS A 44 -11.06 -8.91 7.42
N VAL A 45 -10.54 -9.44 6.32
CA VAL A 45 -9.37 -8.90 5.61
C VAL A 45 -9.53 -7.42 5.22
N THR A 46 -10.75 -6.99 4.87
CA THR A 46 -11.05 -5.59 4.49
C THR A 46 -11.07 -4.61 5.67
N ASP A 47 -11.01 -5.11 6.91
CA ASP A 47 -11.07 -4.27 8.12
C ASP A 47 -9.71 -4.06 8.79
N LYS A 48 -8.64 -4.67 8.25
CA LYS A 48 -7.27 -4.50 8.78
C LYS A 48 -6.80 -3.04 8.81
N LYS A 49 -7.20 -2.26 7.77
CA LYS A 49 -6.89 -0.83 7.63
C LYS A 49 -8.15 -0.09 7.14
N PHE A 50 -8.00 1.10 6.57
CA PHE A 50 -9.08 1.91 6.00
C PHE A 50 -8.60 2.62 4.72
N ASN A 51 -9.53 2.97 3.82
CA ASN A 51 -9.19 3.62 2.55
C ASN A 51 -9.67 5.06 2.41
N PHE A 52 -10.47 5.58 3.33
CA PHE A 52 -10.86 6.98 3.25
C PHE A 52 -11.04 7.61 4.63
N PHE A 53 -10.78 8.91 4.69
CA PHE A 53 -11.11 9.73 5.85
C PHE A 53 -12.58 10.15 5.77
N THR A 54 -13.17 10.51 6.90
CA THR A 54 -14.58 10.93 6.99
C THR A 54 -14.92 12.07 6.01
N GLN A 55 -13.95 12.93 5.69
CA GLN A 55 -14.10 14.03 4.74
C GLN A 55 -14.31 13.59 3.30
N GLN A 56 -13.86 12.40 2.91
CA GLN A 56 -14.04 11.83 1.58
C GLN A 56 -15.25 10.89 1.49
N LYS A 57 -16.15 10.95 2.47
CA LYS A 57 -17.33 10.06 2.53
C LYS A 57 -18.20 10.18 1.28
N ASP A 58 -18.50 11.40 0.85
CA ASP A 58 -19.39 11.65 -0.30
C ASP A 58 -18.79 11.11 -1.60
N GLN A 59 -17.49 11.34 -1.83
CA GLN A 59 -16.78 10.81 -3.00
C GLN A 59 -16.70 9.27 -2.97
N PHE A 60 -16.55 8.69 -1.77
CA PHE A 60 -16.56 7.25 -1.62
C PHE A 60 -17.95 6.65 -1.89
N GLU A 61 -19.01 7.25 -1.37
CA GLU A 61 -20.40 6.80 -1.60
C GLU A 61 -20.79 6.92 -3.09
N GLU A 62 -20.41 7.99 -3.76
CA GLU A 62 -20.58 8.15 -5.21
C GLU A 62 -19.86 7.03 -5.97
N LEU A 63 -18.59 6.77 -5.62
CA LEU A 63 -17.80 5.69 -6.24
C LEU A 63 -18.43 4.32 -6.03
N VAL A 64 -18.86 4.02 -4.82
CA VAL A 64 -19.51 2.74 -4.47
C VAL A 64 -20.79 2.51 -5.27
N GLN A 65 -21.60 3.56 -5.44
CA GLN A 65 -22.83 3.50 -6.25
C GLN A 65 -22.52 3.22 -7.72
N HIS A 66 -21.56 3.93 -8.32
CA HIS A 66 -21.16 3.72 -9.70
C HIS A 66 -20.57 2.32 -9.95
N LEU A 67 -19.87 1.75 -8.99
CA LEU A 67 -19.26 0.44 -9.11
C LEU A 67 -20.21 -0.71 -8.72
N GLY A 68 -21.32 -0.40 -8.05
CA GLY A 68 -22.22 -1.43 -7.51
C GLY A 68 -21.55 -2.34 -6.47
N LEU A 69 -20.64 -1.80 -5.63
CA LEU A 69 -19.95 -2.61 -4.64
C LEU A 69 -20.94 -3.23 -3.65
N LEU A 70 -20.74 -4.51 -3.35
CA LEU A 70 -21.57 -5.24 -2.42
C LEU A 70 -21.35 -4.74 -0.98
N PRO A 71 -22.43 -4.35 -0.25
CA PRO A 71 -22.31 -3.88 1.11
C PRO A 71 -22.05 -5.05 2.07
N ARG A 72 -21.15 -4.85 3.03
CA ARG A 72 -21.00 -5.71 4.22
C ARG A 72 -21.77 -5.15 5.41
N ASN A 73 -21.70 -3.85 5.59
CA ASN A 73 -22.48 -3.10 6.57
C ASN A 73 -22.72 -1.67 6.01
N LYS A 74 -23.95 -1.41 5.55
CA LYS A 74 -24.33 -0.11 4.97
C LYS A 74 -24.28 1.04 5.95
N GLU A 75 -24.68 0.79 7.21
CA GLU A 75 -24.73 1.81 8.25
C GLU A 75 -23.34 2.32 8.61
N GLU A 76 -22.32 1.44 8.51
CA GLU A 76 -20.93 1.77 8.80
C GLU A 76 -20.11 2.05 7.52
N ASN A 77 -20.73 2.16 6.36
CA ASN A 77 -20.06 2.35 5.06
C ASN A 77 -18.92 1.32 4.82
N ARG A 78 -19.19 0.05 5.08
CA ARG A 78 -18.27 -1.05 4.86
C ARG A 78 -18.74 -1.89 3.68
N TYR A 79 -17.83 -2.14 2.75
CA TYR A 79 -18.12 -2.87 1.52
C TYR A 79 -17.14 -4.02 1.30
N TYR A 80 -17.49 -4.94 0.43
CA TYR A 80 -16.55 -5.90 -0.14
C TYR A 80 -15.63 -5.20 -1.13
N ARG A 81 -14.51 -5.83 -1.43
CA ARG A 81 -13.54 -5.33 -2.39
C ARG A 81 -14.10 -5.35 -3.80
N HIS A 82 -13.70 -4.38 -4.62
CA HIS A 82 -13.85 -4.48 -6.07
C HIS A 82 -13.04 -5.68 -6.58
N PRO A 83 -13.53 -6.47 -7.55
CA PRO A 83 -12.82 -7.65 -8.06
C PRO A 83 -11.36 -7.39 -8.45
N LEU A 84 -11.09 -6.30 -9.15
CA LEU A 84 -9.72 -5.94 -9.55
C LEU A 84 -8.77 -5.60 -8.40
N THR A 85 -9.29 -5.34 -7.20
CA THR A 85 -8.45 -5.09 -6.02
C THR A 85 -7.55 -6.29 -5.70
N TYR A 86 -8.04 -7.50 -5.93
CA TYR A 86 -7.26 -8.73 -5.71
C TYR A 86 -6.04 -8.82 -6.64
N LEU A 87 -6.18 -8.34 -7.89
CA LEU A 87 -5.06 -8.29 -8.84
C LEU A 87 -4.04 -7.21 -8.46
N VAL A 88 -4.52 -6.04 -8.02
CA VAL A 88 -3.64 -4.96 -7.54
C VAL A 88 -2.89 -5.40 -6.29
N GLU A 89 -3.57 -6.06 -5.33
CA GLU A 89 -2.94 -6.62 -4.13
C GLU A 89 -1.88 -7.67 -4.52
N ALA A 90 -2.20 -8.59 -5.43
CA ALA A 90 -1.24 -9.60 -5.88
C ALA A 90 -0.02 -8.98 -6.59
N ALA A 91 -0.22 -7.94 -7.39
CA ALA A 91 0.89 -7.24 -8.05
C ALA A 91 1.80 -6.55 -7.03
N ASP A 92 1.23 -5.89 -6.01
CA ASP A 92 1.95 -5.26 -4.91
C ASP A 92 2.77 -6.31 -4.12
N ASP A 93 2.13 -7.39 -3.70
CA ASP A 93 2.76 -8.48 -2.94
C ASP A 93 3.89 -9.17 -3.74
N ILE A 94 3.70 -9.42 -5.04
CA ILE A 94 4.71 -10.01 -5.94
C ILE A 94 5.92 -9.10 -6.06
N CYS A 95 5.68 -7.81 -6.38
CA CYS A 95 6.76 -6.85 -6.55
C CYS A 95 7.57 -6.69 -5.26
N TYR A 96 6.88 -6.48 -4.14
CA TYR A 96 7.50 -6.32 -2.83
C TYR A 96 8.37 -7.53 -2.47
N THR A 97 7.82 -8.74 -2.59
CA THR A 97 8.53 -9.98 -2.21
C THR A 97 9.78 -10.22 -3.06
N ILE A 98 9.69 -10.03 -4.38
CA ILE A 98 10.78 -10.37 -5.30
C ILE A 98 11.84 -9.26 -5.37
N ILE A 99 11.42 -7.99 -5.37
CA ILE A 99 12.36 -6.87 -5.46
C ILE A 99 13.16 -6.70 -4.16
N ASP A 100 12.53 -6.86 -3.02
CA ASP A 100 13.24 -6.79 -1.72
C ASP A 100 14.33 -7.88 -1.61
N LEU A 101 14.03 -9.09 -2.10
CA LEU A 101 15.01 -10.17 -2.15
C LEU A 101 16.18 -9.83 -3.10
N GLU A 102 15.89 -9.26 -4.28
CA GLU A 102 16.92 -8.81 -5.23
C GLU A 102 17.79 -7.71 -4.62
N ASP A 103 17.17 -6.71 -4.00
CA ASP A 103 17.89 -5.59 -3.38
C ASP A 103 18.78 -6.07 -2.23
N ALA A 104 18.26 -6.93 -1.36
CA ALA A 104 19.05 -7.52 -0.28
C ALA A 104 20.25 -8.34 -0.80
N THR A 105 20.05 -9.02 -1.93
CA THR A 105 21.14 -9.78 -2.57
C THR A 105 22.17 -8.85 -3.19
N ASN A 106 21.73 -7.75 -3.83
CA ASN A 106 22.64 -6.73 -4.37
C ASN A 106 23.46 -6.04 -3.26
N LEU A 107 22.84 -5.78 -2.13
CA LEU A 107 23.49 -5.21 -0.93
C LEU A 107 24.40 -6.19 -0.19
N GLY A 108 24.39 -7.47 -0.57
CA GLY A 108 25.20 -8.51 0.07
C GLY A 108 24.66 -8.99 1.41
N TRP A 109 23.39 -8.72 1.73
CA TRP A 109 22.72 -9.22 2.94
C TRP A 109 22.26 -10.67 2.78
N ILE A 110 22.01 -11.09 1.54
CA ILE A 110 21.64 -12.47 1.18
C ILE A 110 22.58 -12.92 0.05
N ASP A 111 23.05 -14.17 0.13
CA ASP A 111 23.89 -14.76 -0.91
C ASP A 111 23.09 -15.04 -2.20
N GLU A 112 23.73 -14.91 -3.35
CA GLU A 112 23.12 -15.15 -4.66
C GLU A 112 22.58 -16.58 -4.80
N ASP A 113 23.34 -17.57 -4.32
CA ASP A 113 22.92 -18.98 -4.36
C ASP A 113 21.65 -19.21 -3.50
N LYS A 114 21.56 -18.52 -2.37
CA LYS A 114 20.34 -18.56 -1.53
C LYS A 114 19.14 -17.94 -2.21
N SER A 115 19.33 -16.83 -2.91
CA SER A 115 18.28 -16.19 -3.69
C SER A 115 17.81 -17.07 -4.84
N LEU A 116 18.73 -17.73 -5.54
CA LEU A 116 18.39 -18.72 -6.58
C LEU A 116 17.58 -19.87 -6.00
N GLU A 117 18.00 -20.43 -4.86
CA GLU A 117 17.27 -21.52 -4.16
C GLU A 117 15.83 -21.09 -3.82
N LEU A 118 15.66 -19.90 -3.25
CA LEU A 118 14.35 -19.34 -2.87
C LEU A 118 13.45 -19.09 -4.07
N LEU A 119 14.01 -18.62 -5.19
CA LEU A 119 13.26 -18.28 -6.41
C LEU A 119 12.96 -19.49 -7.30
N GLN A 120 13.67 -20.61 -7.11
CA GLN A 120 13.54 -21.79 -7.96
C GLN A 120 12.11 -22.34 -8.11
N PRO A 121 11.23 -22.33 -7.09
CA PRO A 121 9.84 -22.79 -7.22
C PRO A 121 9.03 -22.03 -8.29
N PHE A 122 9.33 -20.74 -8.50
CA PHE A 122 8.57 -19.85 -9.39
C PHE A 122 9.06 -19.89 -10.83
N ILE A 123 10.30 -20.37 -11.07
CA ILE A 123 10.97 -20.29 -12.37
C ILE A 123 11.16 -21.63 -13.08
N ARG A 124 10.80 -22.75 -12.44
CA ARG A 124 11.14 -24.14 -12.86
C ARG A 124 10.98 -24.42 -14.36
N ASN A 125 9.92 -23.92 -14.98
CA ASN A 125 9.57 -24.22 -16.36
C ASN A 125 10.25 -23.27 -17.38
N GLN A 126 10.89 -22.21 -16.93
CA GLN A 126 11.44 -21.15 -17.79
C GLN A 126 12.94 -20.92 -17.55
N PHE A 127 13.49 -21.48 -16.48
CA PHE A 127 14.88 -21.30 -16.11
C PHE A 127 15.83 -22.07 -17.04
N SER A 128 16.79 -21.37 -17.62
CA SER A 128 17.87 -21.95 -18.40
C SER A 128 19.20 -21.79 -17.69
N GLN A 129 19.77 -22.91 -17.25
CA GLN A 129 21.10 -22.95 -16.61
C GLN A 129 22.20 -22.39 -17.54
N LYS A 130 22.05 -22.60 -18.85
CA LYS A 130 22.99 -22.08 -19.85
C LYS A 130 22.95 -20.55 -19.85
N VAL A 131 21.75 -19.96 -20.01
CA VAL A 131 21.58 -18.50 -20.00
C VAL A 131 22.11 -17.91 -18.71
N TYR A 132 21.74 -18.49 -17.54
CA TYR A 132 22.19 -18.01 -16.24
C TYR A 132 23.73 -17.99 -16.10
N LYS A 133 24.43 -19.02 -16.61
CA LYS A 133 25.89 -19.09 -16.57
C LYS A 133 26.59 -18.17 -17.58
N ASP A 134 25.93 -17.87 -18.68
CA ASP A 134 26.46 -16.95 -19.69
C ASP A 134 26.39 -15.48 -19.25
N LEU A 135 25.54 -15.15 -18.24
CA LEU A 135 25.49 -13.83 -17.64
C LEU A 135 26.67 -13.61 -16.68
N SER A 136 27.57 -12.70 -17.06
CA SER A 136 28.82 -12.49 -16.34
C SER A 136 28.66 -11.68 -15.05
N ARG A 137 27.68 -10.74 -15.02
CA ARG A 137 27.49 -9.82 -13.90
C ARG A 137 26.39 -10.32 -12.96
N LYS A 138 26.61 -10.16 -11.65
CA LYS A 138 25.64 -10.52 -10.60
C LYS A 138 24.28 -9.86 -10.85
N ASN A 139 24.25 -8.56 -11.11
CA ASN A 139 22.99 -7.84 -11.36
C ASN A 139 22.23 -8.33 -12.58
N GLU A 140 22.92 -8.79 -13.64
CA GLU A 140 22.26 -9.39 -14.82
C GLU A 140 21.59 -10.73 -14.46
N ARG A 141 22.27 -11.57 -13.67
CA ARG A 141 21.70 -12.84 -13.19
C ARG A 141 20.51 -12.61 -12.27
N LEU A 142 20.59 -11.65 -11.34
CA LEU A 142 19.47 -11.30 -10.46
C LEU A 142 18.29 -10.73 -11.25
N SER A 143 18.53 -9.86 -12.22
CA SER A 143 17.47 -9.32 -13.09
C SER A 143 16.80 -10.42 -13.93
N TYR A 144 17.56 -11.41 -14.39
CA TYR A 144 17.03 -12.58 -15.07
C TYR A 144 16.12 -13.40 -14.14
N LEU A 145 16.57 -13.71 -12.92
CA LEU A 145 15.78 -14.42 -11.92
C LEU A 145 14.51 -13.67 -11.53
N ARG A 146 14.62 -12.36 -11.31
CA ARG A 146 13.47 -11.48 -11.02
C ARG A 146 12.43 -11.56 -12.14
N ALA A 147 12.84 -11.38 -13.39
CA ALA A 147 11.93 -11.38 -14.53
C ALA A 147 11.15 -12.70 -14.65
N LEU A 148 11.85 -13.82 -14.50
CA LEU A 148 11.22 -15.14 -14.54
C LEU A 148 10.27 -15.37 -13.35
N SER A 149 10.68 -14.98 -12.14
CA SER A 149 9.88 -15.17 -10.91
C SER A 149 8.60 -14.34 -10.94
N ILE A 150 8.71 -13.06 -11.32
CA ILE A 150 7.54 -12.19 -11.48
C ILE A 150 6.60 -12.75 -12.56
N GLY A 151 7.14 -13.18 -13.72
CA GLY A 151 6.35 -13.79 -14.77
C GLY A 151 5.61 -15.06 -14.33
N GLY A 152 6.27 -15.92 -13.57
CA GLY A 152 5.68 -17.13 -12.98
C GLY A 152 4.55 -16.80 -12.01
N LEU A 153 4.77 -15.85 -11.10
CA LEU A 153 3.79 -15.42 -10.11
C LEU A 153 2.60 -14.66 -10.71
N ILE A 154 2.82 -13.87 -11.77
CA ILE A 154 1.72 -13.23 -12.52
C ILE A 154 0.80 -14.29 -13.14
N ASN A 155 1.38 -15.33 -13.77
CA ASN A 155 0.61 -16.43 -14.32
C ASN A 155 -0.18 -17.17 -13.24
N GLU A 156 0.42 -17.41 -12.09
CA GLU A 156 -0.26 -18.02 -10.94
C GLU A 156 -1.40 -17.15 -10.43
N ALA A 157 -1.18 -15.85 -10.19
CA ALA A 157 -2.20 -14.91 -9.75
C ALA A 157 -3.39 -14.86 -10.73
N LYS A 158 -3.12 -14.88 -12.05
CA LYS A 158 -4.14 -14.95 -13.09
C LYS A 158 -4.96 -16.23 -12.96
N GLN A 159 -4.32 -17.38 -12.79
CA GLN A 159 -5.03 -18.68 -12.65
C GLN A 159 -5.89 -18.69 -11.40
N GLN A 160 -5.37 -18.22 -10.26
CA GLN A 160 -6.11 -18.11 -9.02
C GLN A 160 -7.30 -17.15 -9.13
N PHE A 161 -7.14 -16.02 -9.82
CA PHE A 161 -8.23 -15.08 -10.07
C PHE A 161 -9.36 -15.72 -10.87
N ILE A 162 -9.06 -16.42 -11.96
CA ILE A 162 -10.05 -17.10 -12.79
C ILE A 162 -10.71 -18.25 -11.99
N HIS A 163 -9.93 -19.02 -11.24
CA HIS A 163 -10.45 -20.12 -10.44
C HIS A 163 -11.44 -19.66 -9.37
N HIS A 164 -11.16 -18.52 -8.74
CA HIS A 164 -11.99 -17.95 -7.68
C HIS A 164 -12.95 -16.85 -8.16
N GLU A 165 -13.13 -16.65 -9.47
CA GLU A 165 -13.94 -15.58 -10.04
C GLU A 165 -15.31 -15.47 -9.38
N LYS A 166 -16.04 -16.57 -9.23
CA LYS A 166 -17.38 -16.60 -8.63
C LYS A 166 -17.34 -16.11 -7.17
N GLN A 167 -16.38 -16.54 -6.37
CA GLN A 167 -16.23 -16.12 -4.97
C GLN A 167 -15.84 -14.64 -4.87
N ILE A 168 -14.97 -14.17 -5.77
CA ILE A 168 -14.56 -12.77 -5.85
C ILE A 168 -15.75 -11.89 -6.19
N MET A 169 -16.53 -12.25 -7.20
CA MET A 169 -17.72 -11.49 -7.64
C MET A 169 -18.82 -11.45 -6.57
N ASN A 170 -18.94 -12.48 -5.75
CA ASN A 170 -19.92 -12.56 -4.67
C ASN A 170 -19.42 -11.92 -3.36
N GLY A 171 -18.15 -11.46 -3.29
CA GLY A 171 -17.56 -10.94 -2.06
C GLY A 171 -17.20 -12.01 -1.01
N GLU A 172 -17.20 -13.28 -1.41
CA GLU A 172 -16.94 -14.42 -0.51
C GLU A 172 -15.43 -14.68 -0.30
N MET A 173 -14.59 -14.14 -1.18
CA MET A 173 -13.14 -14.32 -1.06
C MET A 173 -12.57 -13.46 0.07
N SER A 174 -12.00 -14.11 1.09
CA SER A 174 -11.50 -13.46 2.32
C SER A 174 -9.97 -13.42 2.44
N GLN A 175 -9.24 -13.92 1.44
CA GLN A 175 -7.78 -14.01 1.48
C GLN A 175 -7.15 -13.50 0.17
N PRO A 176 -5.84 -13.16 0.17
CA PRO A 176 -5.10 -12.79 -1.05
C PRO A 176 -5.09 -13.93 -2.08
N LEU A 177 -5.00 -13.60 -3.37
CA LEU A 177 -5.01 -14.60 -4.45
C LEU A 177 -3.93 -15.67 -4.28
N LEU A 178 -2.71 -15.25 -3.99
CA LEU A 178 -1.57 -16.16 -3.90
C LEU A 178 -1.57 -17.03 -2.63
N ALA A 179 -2.36 -16.66 -1.61
CA ALA A 179 -2.52 -17.49 -0.41
C ALA A 179 -3.22 -18.83 -0.68
N SER A 180 -4.03 -18.89 -1.73
CA SER A 180 -4.71 -20.12 -2.18
C SER A 180 -3.87 -20.97 -3.15
N SER A 181 -2.71 -20.47 -3.55
CA SER A 181 -1.83 -21.09 -4.53
C SER A 181 -0.98 -22.21 -3.91
N ALA A 182 -0.65 -23.21 -4.72
CA ALA A 182 0.37 -24.21 -4.39
C ALA A 182 1.77 -23.60 -4.17
N LEU A 183 2.00 -22.36 -4.63
CA LEU A 183 3.24 -21.60 -4.43
C LEU A 183 3.28 -20.81 -3.11
N SER A 184 2.16 -20.72 -2.36
CA SER A 184 2.09 -20.01 -1.07
C SER A 184 3.20 -20.41 -0.11
N PRO A 185 3.50 -21.71 0.14
CA PRO A 185 4.58 -22.09 1.06
C PRO A 185 5.97 -21.64 0.60
N ALA A 186 6.18 -21.46 -0.70
CA ALA A 186 7.43 -20.94 -1.22
C ALA A 186 7.52 -19.41 -1.08
N LEU A 187 6.42 -18.69 -1.22
CA LEU A 187 6.33 -17.26 -0.92
C LEU A 187 6.58 -17.00 0.57
N ASP A 188 5.95 -17.77 1.46
CA ASP A 188 6.13 -17.65 2.90
C ASP A 188 7.60 -17.78 3.30
N LYS A 189 8.35 -18.72 2.67
CA LYS A 189 9.80 -18.85 2.91
C LYS A 189 10.58 -17.59 2.50
N ILE A 190 10.22 -16.92 1.40
CA ILE A 190 10.88 -15.66 1.03
C ILE A 190 10.53 -14.57 2.05
N ILE A 191 9.26 -14.48 2.45
CA ILE A 191 8.81 -13.50 3.45
C ILE A 191 9.53 -13.70 4.77
N ASP A 192 9.62 -14.93 5.27
CA ASP A 192 10.35 -15.27 6.51
C ASP A 192 11.83 -14.86 6.41
N HIS A 193 12.46 -15.12 5.24
CA HIS A 193 13.83 -14.69 4.98
C HIS A 193 13.96 -13.17 4.97
N SER A 194 13.04 -12.48 4.31
CA SER A 194 13.02 -11.02 4.24
C SER A 194 12.80 -10.40 5.62
N VAL A 195 11.88 -10.94 6.43
CA VAL A 195 11.69 -10.50 7.81
C VAL A 195 12.98 -10.63 8.61
N LYS A 196 13.63 -11.78 8.53
CA LYS A 196 14.81 -12.06 9.34
C LYS A 196 16.06 -11.27 8.92
N TYR A 197 16.32 -11.18 7.63
CA TYR A 197 17.60 -10.68 7.12
C TYR A 197 17.51 -9.26 6.53
N ILE A 198 16.31 -8.79 6.22
CA ILE A 198 16.09 -7.45 5.67
C ILE A 198 15.43 -6.57 6.72
N TYR A 199 14.17 -6.85 7.09
CA TYR A 199 13.37 -5.92 7.93
C TYR A 199 13.86 -5.84 9.37
N GLN A 200 14.44 -6.92 9.91
CA GLN A 200 15.07 -6.93 11.24
C GLN A 200 16.57 -6.61 11.20
N SER A 201 17.12 -6.21 10.05
CA SER A 201 18.51 -5.76 9.98
C SER A 201 18.73 -4.50 10.80
N LYS A 202 19.96 -4.30 11.27
CA LYS A 202 20.32 -3.11 12.04
C LYS A 202 20.09 -1.84 11.23
N GLU A 203 20.41 -1.87 9.94
CA GLU A 203 20.30 -0.74 9.01
C GLU A 203 18.84 -0.30 8.84
N VAL A 204 17.91 -1.23 8.68
CA VAL A 204 16.48 -0.95 8.55
C VAL A 204 15.92 -0.49 9.88
N THR A 205 16.19 -1.23 10.97
CA THR A 205 15.65 -0.90 12.30
C THR A 205 16.09 0.50 12.77
N GLN A 206 17.34 0.90 12.50
CA GLN A 206 17.80 2.25 12.83
C GLN A 206 17.02 3.32 12.05
N LYS A 207 16.74 3.10 10.77
CA LYS A 207 15.95 4.04 9.96
C LYS A 207 14.50 4.10 10.41
N GLU A 208 13.90 2.96 10.79
CA GLU A 208 12.55 2.92 11.34
C GLU A 208 12.44 3.72 12.64
N ILE A 209 13.38 3.51 13.58
CA ILE A 209 13.40 4.26 14.86
C ILE A 209 13.50 5.77 14.58
N ALA A 210 14.44 6.18 13.70
CA ALA A 210 14.59 7.59 13.32
C ALA A 210 13.32 8.11 12.63
N GLY A 211 12.70 7.32 11.75
CA GLY A 211 11.46 7.67 11.06
C GLY A 211 10.30 7.90 12.03
N TYR A 212 10.12 7.03 13.03
CA TYR A 212 9.10 7.22 14.09
C TYR A 212 9.33 8.51 14.87
N GLN A 213 10.57 8.79 15.26
CA GLN A 213 10.88 10.02 15.98
C GLN A 213 10.59 11.26 15.14
N ILE A 214 11.12 11.33 13.92
CA ILE A 214 10.91 12.45 13.00
C ILE A 214 9.42 12.67 12.74
N LEU A 215 8.67 11.60 12.48
CA LEU A 215 7.24 11.70 12.20
C LEU A 215 6.45 12.25 13.40
N ASN A 216 6.76 11.77 14.61
CA ASN A 216 6.12 12.26 15.83
C ASN A 216 6.45 13.73 16.08
N GLU A 217 7.71 14.13 15.95
CA GLU A 217 8.13 15.53 16.12
C GLU A 217 7.45 16.45 15.10
N LEU A 218 7.35 16.03 13.84
CA LEU A 218 6.64 16.80 12.81
C LEU A 218 5.15 16.94 13.12
N LEU A 219 4.49 15.85 13.52
CA LEU A 219 3.07 15.87 13.89
C LEU A 219 2.84 16.81 15.08
N ASP A 220 3.63 16.70 16.14
CA ASP A 220 3.53 17.55 17.32
C ASP A 220 3.74 19.02 16.95
N PHE A 221 4.74 19.29 16.15
CA PHE A 221 5.10 20.62 15.72
C PHE A 221 3.96 21.30 14.94
N PHE A 222 3.41 20.63 13.94
CA PHE A 222 2.33 21.16 13.12
C PHE A 222 1.01 21.26 13.88
N THR A 223 0.67 20.26 14.69
CA THR A 223 -0.60 20.26 15.45
C THR A 223 -0.61 21.35 16.51
N HIS A 224 0.47 21.55 17.25
CA HIS A 224 0.59 22.64 18.22
C HIS A 224 0.57 24.03 17.59
N ALA A 225 1.20 24.19 16.40
CA ALA A 225 1.12 25.45 15.67
C ALA A 225 -0.32 25.78 15.27
N ILE A 226 -1.07 24.78 14.75
CA ILE A 226 -2.48 24.93 14.40
C ILE A 226 -3.33 25.30 15.62
N GLU A 227 -3.13 24.62 16.76
CA GLU A 227 -3.85 24.91 17.99
C GLU A 227 -3.60 26.34 18.48
N ARG A 228 -2.34 26.80 18.48
CA ARG A 228 -2.01 28.17 18.87
C ARG A 228 -2.64 29.21 17.94
N ILE A 229 -2.64 28.97 16.62
CA ILE A 229 -3.29 29.84 15.63
C ILE A 229 -4.80 29.91 15.92
N ASN A 230 -5.47 28.80 16.11
CA ASN A 230 -6.91 28.76 16.34
C ASN A 230 -7.32 29.41 17.68
N ASN A 231 -6.46 29.35 18.68
CA ASN A 231 -6.67 29.98 19.98
C ASN A 231 -6.19 31.44 20.04
N SER A 232 -5.87 32.06 18.91
CA SER A 232 -5.33 33.44 18.84
C SER A 232 -4.06 33.65 19.68
N ARG A 233 -3.23 32.62 19.82
CA ARG A 233 -1.95 32.61 20.55
C ARG A 233 -0.76 32.33 19.64
N ALA A 234 -0.93 32.51 18.33
CA ALA A 234 0.10 32.24 17.35
C ALA A 234 1.34 33.12 17.57
N THR A 235 2.49 32.49 17.45
CA THR A 235 3.76 33.18 17.33
C THR A 235 4.05 33.50 15.85
N ASN A 236 5.00 34.38 15.58
CA ASN A 236 5.46 34.63 14.21
C ASN A 236 5.96 33.37 13.51
N PHE A 237 6.45 32.42 14.28
CA PHE A 237 6.91 31.13 13.76
C PHE A 237 5.75 30.21 13.36
N ASP A 238 4.67 30.19 14.15
CA ASP A 238 3.46 29.44 13.81
C ASP A 238 2.81 29.97 12.53
N GLU A 239 2.80 31.30 12.36
CA GLU A 239 2.32 31.90 11.13
C GLU A 239 3.21 31.61 9.91
N LEU A 240 4.54 31.52 10.11
CA LEU A 240 5.46 31.12 9.05
C LEU A 240 5.19 29.69 8.61
N ILE A 241 4.98 28.77 9.55
CA ILE A 241 4.58 27.39 9.28
C ILE A 241 3.29 27.35 8.48
N ALA A 242 2.25 28.05 8.94
CA ALA A 242 0.96 28.09 8.29
C ALA A 242 1.06 28.61 6.85
N ARG A 243 1.85 29.66 6.62
CA ARG A 243 2.06 30.20 5.27
C ARG A 243 2.80 29.25 4.34
N THR A 244 3.76 28.52 4.87
CA THR A 244 4.66 27.67 4.06
C THR A 244 4.02 26.31 3.74
N PHE A 245 3.39 25.69 4.72
CA PHE A 245 2.94 24.30 4.63
C PHE A 245 1.43 24.12 4.62
N LEU A 246 0.67 25.11 5.10
CA LEU A 246 -0.80 25.03 5.19
C LEU A 246 -1.52 25.96 4.21
N LYS A 247 -0.77 26.72 3.39
CA LYS A 247 -1.34 27.69 2.44
C LYS A 247 -2.30 27.06 1.47
N ASP A 248 -1.98 25.87 0.98
CA ASP A 248 -2.79 25.13 0.00
C ASP A 248 -3.98 24.41 0.64
N VAL A 249 -4.03 24.38 1.97
CA VAL A 249 -5.04 23.64 2.74
C VAL A 249 -6.19 24.53 3.22
N GLY A 250 -6.11 25.86 2.97
CA GLY A 250 -7.19 26.81 3.30
C GLY A 250 -7.46 26.93 4.79
N TYR A 251 -6.51 27.42 5.54
CA TYR A 251 -6.50 27.36 7.00
C TYR A 251 -7.39 28.37 7.74
N LYS A 252 -7.87 29.39 7.10
CA LYS A 252 -8.60 30.48 7.80
C LYS A 252 -10.09 30.24 8.00
N ASP A 253 -10.69 29.28 7.27
CA ASP A 253 -12.15 29.13 7.22
C ASP A 253 -12.69 27.74 7.60
N LYS A 254 -11.86 26.84 8.16
CA LYS A 254 -12.26 25.48 8.47
C LYS A 254 -12.26 25.18 9.98
N LYS A 255 -13.03 24.17 10.38
CA LYS A 255 -13.02 23.69 11.78
C LYS A 255 -11.64 23.13 12.14
N THR A 256 -11.22 23.25 13.38
CA THR A 256 -9.93 22.73 13.90
C THR A 256 -9.70 21.26 13.56
N SER A 257 -10.76 20.43 13.57
CA SER A 257 -10.68 19.02 13.20
C SER A 257 -10.22 18.80 11.74
N ASP A 258 -10.69 19.65 10.83
CA ASP A 258 -10.34 19.54 9.40
C ASP A 258 -8.87 19.90 9.16
N TRP A 259 -8.33 20.78 9.97
CA TRP A 259 -6.94 21.19 9.94
C TRP A 259 -6.01 20.11 10.42
N LEU A 260 -6.35 19.45 11.55
CA LEU A 260 -5.56 18.34 12.08
C LEU A 260 -5.49 17.19 11.08
N ILE A 261 -6.62 16.86 10.42
CA ILE A 261 -6.65 15.82 9.39
C ILE A 261 -5.81 16.23 8.16
N ASN A 262 -5.87 17.49 7.75
CA ASN A 262 -5.06 17.98 6.65
C ASN A 262 -3.57 18.01 6.99
N CYS A 263 -3.23 18.38 8.23
CA CYS A 263 -1.87 18.29 8.74
C CYS A 263 -1.34 16.86 8.72
N CYS A 264 -2.11 15.90 9.24
CA CYS A 264 -1.76 14.47 9.20
C CYS A 264 -1.66 13.91 7.78
N SER A 265 -2.28 14.55 6.80
CA SER A 265 -2.19 14.17 5.39
C SER A 265 -0.98 14.79 4.70
N PHE A 266 -0.44 15.89 5.25
CA PHE A 266 0.74 16.56 4.74
C PHE A 266 2.02 15.88 5.26
N VAL A 267 2.07 15.52 6.54
CA VAL A 267 3.15 14.76 7.19
C VAL A 267 3.09 13.29 6.77
#